data_f5e1f068c463c2e8d54235cf42d7ff10
#
_entry.id   f5e1f068c463c2e8d54235cf42d7ff10
#
_cell.length_a   1.000
_cell.length_b   1.000
_cell.length_c   1.000
_cell.angle_alpha   90.00
_cell.angle_beta   90.00
_cell.angle_gamma   90.00
#
_symmetry.space_group_name_H-M   'P 1'
#
loop_
_entity.id
_entity.type
_entity.pdbx_description
1 polymer ?
#
loop_
_entity_poly.entity_id
_entity_poly.type
_entity_poly.pdbx_seq_one_letter_code
_entity_poly.pdbx_strand_id
1 'polypeptide(L)'
;RLNQALADLGVELKSGQIIDATFVPVPIQRNGRETNAIIKADAVPIDWGKTPAKLAQKDCDARWTKKGGQNHYGYKNHINIDKDTKLIAAAACTAASLHDSQVLDAVLRDEATGGKAVWADSAYRSDEQEQSLKGSRHESQIHERAYRNKPLTEAQALSNTEKSRVRARVEHVFGAMENDMGGIFLRSIGAARAKVGVGLMNLTYNLKRIETLIRLKVFDFDRIGAPVAQAIA
;
A
#
# COMPACT_ATOMS: atom_id res chain seq x y z
N ARG A 1 6.47 15.01 1.25
CA ARG A 1 7.57 15.84 0.69
C ARG A 1 7.91 15.43 -0.75
N LEU A 2 8.13 14.13 -1.06
CA LEU A 2 8.46 13.72 -2.45
C LEU A 2 7.38 14.12 -3.45
N ASN A 3 6.10 13.85 -3.14
CA ASN A 3 4.99 14.20 -4.03
C ASN A 3 4.89 15.73 -4.25
N GLN A 4 5.20 16.52 -3.23
CA GLN A 4 5.23 17.98 -3.38
C GLN A 4 6.38 18.40 -4.30
N ALA A 5 7.57 17.85 -4.09
CA ALA A 5 8.71 18.11 -4.98
C ALA A 5 8.41 17.72 -6.44
N LEU A 6 7.71 16.59 -6.66
CA LEU A 6 7.27 16.19 -7.99
C LEU A 6 6.25 17.18 -8.59
N ALA A 7 5.29 17.64 -7.79
CA ALA A 7 4.31 18.63 -8.22
C ALA A 7 4.97 19.99 -8.56
N ASP A 8 5.94 20.42 -7.75
CA ASP A 8 6.73 21.63 -7.99
C ASP A 8 7.55 21.53 -9.29
N LEU A 9 7.87 20.31 -9.72
CA LEU A 9 8.52 19.99 -10.99
C LEU A 9 7.54 19.76 -12.15
N GLY A 10 6.24 20.00 -11.95
CA GLY A 10 5.20 19.81 -12.95
C GLY A 10 4.79 18.36 -13.19
N VAL A 11 5.20 17.43 -12.31
CA VAL A 11 4.79 16.02 -12.38
C VAL A 11 3.50 15.83 -11.60
N GLU A 12 2.40 15.66 -12.30
CA GLU A 12 1.10 15.42 -11.71
C GLU A 12 0.77 13.92 -11.64
N LEU A 13 0.40 13.44 -10.43
CA LEU A 13 0.01 12.05 -10.19
C LEU A 13 -1.52 11.95 -10.15
N LYS A 14 -2.19 12.22 -11.28
CA LYS A 14 -3.66 12.35 -11.39
C LYS A 14 -4.29 11.36 -12.36
N SER A 15 -3.57 10.37 -12.83
CA SER A 15 -4.07 9.44 -13.87
C SER A 15 -5.08 8.42 -13.33
N GLY A 16 -5.24 8.36 -12.02
CA GLY A 16 -6.07 7.43 -11.26
C GLY A 16 -5.27 6.68 -10.21
N GLN A 17 -5.96 6.04 -9.28
CA GLN A 17 -5.39 5.47 -8.08
C GLN A 17 -5.52 3.95 -8.08
N ILE A 18 -4.43 3.22 -7.90
CA ILE A 18 -4.45 1.77 -7.72
C ILE A 18 -3.98 1.47 -6.30
N ILE A 19 -4.86 0.85 -5.50
CA ILE A 19 -4.61 0.56 -4.09
C ILE A 19 -4.50 -0.94 -3.89
N ASP A 20 -3.42 -1.37 -3.25
CA ASP A 20 -3.20 -2.77 -2.88
C ASP A 20 -2.24 -2.87 -1.69
N ALA A 21 -2.09 -4.08 -1.15
CA ALA A 21 -1.24 -4.36 -0.01
C ALA A 21 -0.39 -5.61 -0.20
N THR A 22 0.86 -5.54 0.21
CA THR A 22 1.75 -6.70 0.32
C THR A 22 2.15 -6.97 1.75
N PHE A 23 2.45 -8.24 2.05
CA PHE A 23 2.99 -8.62 3.35
C PHE A 23 4.45 -8.19 3.48
N VAL A 24 4.79 -7.74 4.68
CA VAL A 24 6.15 -7.39 5.09
C VAL A 24 6.54 -8.36 6.22
N PRO A 25 7.17 -9.49 5.87
CA PRO A 25 7.58 -10.47 6.86
C PRO A 25 8.64 -9.91 7.81
N VAL A 26 8.60 -10.38 9.04
CA VAL A 26 9.61 -10.12 10.08
C VAL A 26 10.04 -11.43 10.71
N PRO A 27 11.14 -11.48 11.48
CA PRO A 27 11.58 -12.69 12.17
C PRO A 27 10.46 -13.27 13.05
N ILE A 28 10.10 -14.51 12.78
CA ILE A 28 9.06 -15.22 13.54
C ILE A 28 9.51 -15.38 14.98
N GLN A 29 8.65 -14.99 15.91
CA GLN A 29 8.88 -15.14 17.33
C GLN A 29 8.16 -16.36 17.86
N ARG A 30 8.89 -17.23 18.55
CA ARG A 30 8.33 -18.40 19.24
C ARG A 30 7.87 -17.96 20.63
N ASN A 31 6.62 -17.62 20.77
CA ASN A 31 5.98 -17.28 22.03
C ASN A 31 4.99 -18.39 22.44
N GLY A 32 4.78 -18.57 23.74
CA GLY A 32 3.72 -19.44 24.25
C GLY A 32 2.32 -18.93 23.90
N ARG A 33 1.32 -19.80 23.99
CA ARG A 33 -0.08 -19.49 23.64
C ARG A 33 -0.63 -18.32 24.47
N GLU A 34 -0.38 -18.31 25.77
CA GLU A 34 -0.81 -17.26 26.70
C GLU A 34 -0.16 -15.90 26.36
N THR A 35 1.16 -15.91 26.11
CA THR A 35 1.90 -14.72 25.67
C THR A 35 1.32 -14.15 24.40
N ASN A 36 1.01 -15.00 23.41
CA ASN A 36 0.41 -14.56 22.16
C ASN A 36 -1.01 -14.00 22.36
N ALA A 37 -1.78 -14.52 23.33
CA ALA A 37 -3.09 -13.98 23.65
C ALA A 37 -3.00 -12.55 24.25
N ILE A 38 -2.01 -12.31 25.13
CA ILE A 38 -1.74 -10.99 25.72
C ILE A 38 -1.35 -9.99 24.61
N ILE A 39 -0.42 -10.38 23.73
CA ILE A 39 0.02 -9.54 22.61
C ILE A 39 -1.15 -9.24 21.65
N LYS A 40 -2.03 -10.22 21.40
CA LYS A 40 -3.21 -10.04 20.55
C LYS A 40 -4.21 -9.05 21.16
N ALA A 41 -4.23 -8.91 22.47
CA ALA A 41 -5.02 -7.92 23.20
C ALA A 41 -4.31 -6.55 23.33
N ASP A 42 -3.29 -6.30 22.52
CA ASP A 42 -2.47 -5.08 22.51
C ASP A 42 -1.79 -4.76 23.85
N ALA A 43 -1.52 -5.81 24.66
CA ALA A 43 -0.85 -5.69 25.94
C ALA A 43 0.56 -6.29 25.90
N VAL A 44 1.43 -5.82 26.80
CA VAL A 44 2.80 -6.35 26.97
C VAL A 44 2.77 -7.35 28.11
N PRO A 45 3.32 -8.57 27.95
CA PRO A 45 3.47 -9.54 29.03
C PRO A 45 4.25 -8.95 30.21
N ILE A 46 3.76 -9.15 31.41
CA ILE A 46 4.29 -8.54 32.65
C ILE A 46 5.79 -8.86 32.81
N ASP A 47 6.18 -10.09 32.54
CA ASP A 47 7.58 -10.54 32.65
C ASP A 47 8.51 -9.81 31.68
N TRP A 48 8.00 -9.39 30.52
CA TRP A 48 8.78 -8.63 29.55
C TRP A 48 8.91 -7.16 29.98
N GLY A 49 7.85 -6.60 30.55
CA GLY A 49 7.90 -5.25 31.11
C GLY A 49 8.93 -5.06 32.23
N LYS A 50 9.15 -6.13 33.03
CA LYS A 50 10.17 -6.16 34.08
C LYS A 50 11.59 -6.38 33.58
N THR A 51 11.77 -6.77 32.31
CA THR A 51 13.08 -7.09 31.72
C THR A 51 13.27 -6.33 30.40
N PRO A 52 13.71 -5.06 30.45
CA PRO A 52 13.83 -4.20 29.27
C PRO A 52 14.64 -4.81 28.11
N ALA A 53 15.72 -5.52 28.41
CA ALA A 53 16.54 -6.21 27.42
C ALA A 53 15.76 -7.30 26.66
N LYS A 54 14.87 -8.02 27.34
CA LYS A 54 13.97 -9.02 26.73
C LYS A 54 12.92 -8.35 25.89
N LEU A 55 12.29 -7.29 26.40
CA LEU A 55 11.28 -6.52 25.67
C LEU A 55 11.84 -5.92 24.38
N ALA A 56 13.07 -5.41 24.41
CA ALA A 56 13.72 -4.86 23.23
C ALA A 56 13.95 -5.87 22.09
N GLN A 57 13.91 -7.19 22.39
CA GLN A 57 14.07 -8.28 21.44
C GLN A 57 12.72 -8.88 21.00
N LYS A 58 11.61 -8.34 21.49
CA LYS A 58 10.26 -8.86 21.22
C LYS A 58 9.44 -7.86 20.43
N ASP A 59 8.83 -8.34 19.36
CA ASP A 59 7.88 -7.54 18.57
C ASP A 59 6.47 -7.73 19.13
N CYS A 60 5.97 -6.72 19.83
CA CYS A 60 4.62 -6.70 20.38
C CYS A 60 3.58 -6.17 19.39
N ASP A 61 3.99 -5.68 18.22
CA ASP A 61 3.11 -5.04 17.25
C ASP A 61 2.85 -5.94 16.02
N ALA A 62 3.82 -6.79 15.65
CA ALA A 62 3.65 -7.74 14.57
C ALA A 62 2.55 -8.76 14.86
N ARG A 63 1.79 -9.14 13.84
CA ARG A 63 0.64 -10.05 13.98
C ARG A 63 0.70 -11.19 12.98
N TRP A 64 0.10 -12.30 13.38
CA TRP A 64 -0.20 -13.40 12.49
C TRP A 64 -1.47 -13.15 11.69
N THR A 65 -1.45 -13.53 10.43
CA THR A 65 -2.64 -13.59 9.57
C THR A 65 -2.56 -14.79 8.65
N LYS A 66 -3.69 -15.20 8.07
CA LYS A 66 -3.77 -16.29 7.09
C LYS A 66 -4.37 -15.77 5.79
N LYS A 67 -3.67 -15.96 4.67
CA LYS A 67 -4.17 -15.62 3.33
C LYS A 67 -3.81 -16.76 2.37
N GLY A 68 -4.76 -17.19 1.54
CA GLY A 68 -4.53 -18.26 0.56
C GLY A 68 -4.03 -19.58 1.17
N GLY A 69 -4.43 -19.92 2.40
CA GLY A 69 -3.96 -21.12 3.09
C GLY A 69 -2.61 -20.98 3.81
N GLN A 70 -1.84 -19.92 3.53
CA GLN A 70 -0.53 -19.65 4.14
C GLN A 70 -0.62 -18.74 5.34
N ASN A 71 0.24 -18.97 6.34
CA ASN A 71 0.36 -18.12 7.52
C ASN A 71 1.46 -17.07 7.28
N HIS A 72 1.15 -15.81 7.55
CA HIS A 72 2.07 -14.69 7.45
C HIS A 72 2.22 -14.03 8.83
N TYR A 73 3.46 -13.67 9.19
CA TYR A 73 3.76 -12.97 10.43
C TYR A 73 4.52 -11.69 10.15
N GLY A 74 4.03 -10.57 10.64
CA GLY A 74 4.67 -9.27 10.47
C GLY A 74 3.69 -8.14 10.28
N TYR A 75 3.95 -7.37 9.22
CA TYR A 75 3.20 -6.16 8.85
C TYR A 75 2.66 -6.26 7.43
N LYS A 76 1.94 -5.24 7.01
CA LYS A 76 1.54 -5.00 5.62
C LYS A 76 2.01 -3.63 5.18
N ASN A 77 2.44 -3.53 3.93
CA ASN A 77 2.65 -2.27 3.21
C ASN A 77 1.45 -2.05 2.29
N HIS A 78 0.58 -1.13 2.66
CA HIS A 78 -0.52 -0.67 1.82
C HIS A 78 -0.01 0.51 1.00
N ILE A 79 -0.17 0.46 -0.30
CA ILE A 79 0.26 1.52 -1.21
C ILE A 79 -0.88 1.98 -2.10
N ASN A 80 -0.85 3.26 -2.42
CA ASN A 80 -1.65 3.87 -3.46
C ASN A 80 -0.66 4.38 -4.52
N ILE A 81 -0.74 3.83 -5.72
CA ILE A 81 0.09 4.23 -6.83
C ILE A 81 -0.70 5.02 -7.86
N ASP A 82 -0.05 5.94 -8.53
CA ASP A 82 -0.59 6.56 -9.73
C ASP A 82 -0.60 5.55 -10.88
N LYS A 83 -1.74 5.47 -11.56
CA LYS A 83 -2.01 4.44 -12.56
C LYS A 83 -0.97 4.42 -13.69
N ASP A 84 -0.57 5.56 -14.22
CA ASP A 84 0.29 5.59 -15.42
C ASP A 84 1.78 5.63 -15.06
N THR A 85 2.17 6.43 -14.08
CA THR A 85 3.56 6.53 -13.65
C THR A 85 4.01 5.36 -12.78
N LYS A 86 3.09 4.68 -12.10
CA LYS A 86 3.34 3.66 -11.06
C LYS A 86 4.12 4.19 -9.85
N LEU A 87 4.18 5.50 -9.66
CA LEU A 87 4.78 6.09 -8.46
C LEU A 87 3.86 5.90 -7.25
N ILE A 88 4.44 5.54 -6.13
CA ILE A 88 3.71 5.42 -4.86
C ILE A 88 3.44 6.83 -4.36
N ALA A 89 2.18 7.20 -4.34
CA ALA A 89 1.71 8.54 -3.97
C ALA A 89 1.27 8.62 -2.50
N ALA A 90 0.76 7.53 -1.94
CA ALA A 90 0.47 7.39 -0.52
C ALA A 90 0.77 5.96 -0.04
N ALA A 91 1.10 5.80 1.23
CA ALA A 91 1.35 4.50 1.81
C ALA A 91 1.04 4.47 3.31
N ALA A 92 0.67 3.30 3.80
CA ALA A 92 0.48 3.02 5.22
C ALA A 92 1.08 1.65 5.58
N CYS A 93 1.73 1.58 6.74
CA CYS A 93 2.23 0.32 7.30
C CYS A 93 1.38 -0.06 8.51
N THR A 94 0.83 -1.27 8.48
CA THR A 94 -0.06 -1.81 9.54
C THR A 94 0.38 -3.19 10.00
N ALA A 95 -0.14 -3.67 11.12
CA ALA A 95 0.00 -5.07 11.50
C ALA A 95 -0.64 -5.98 10.45
N ALA A 96 -0.06 -7.17 10.19
CA ALA A 96 -0.53 -8.07 9.14
C ALA A 96 -1.98 -8.55 9.32
N SER A 97 -2.50 -8.55 10.56
CA SER A 97 -3.87 -8.97 10.86
C SER A 97 -4.95 -7.94 10.49
N LEU A 98 -4.57 -6.67 10.27
CA LEU A 98 -5.55 -5.65 9.91
C LEU A 98 -6.10 -5.94 8.50
N HIS A 99 -7.43 -5.86 8.36
CA HIS A 99 -8.07 -6.12 7.06
C HIS A 99 -7.83 -4.94 6.11
N ASP A 100 -7.56 -5.25 4.85
CA ASP A 100 -7.17 -4.26 3.84
C ASP A 100 -8.23 -3.16 3.65
N SER A 101 -9.53 -3.51 3.74
CA SER A 101 -10.64 -2.55 3.65
C SER A 101 -10.61 -1.44 4.71
N GLN A 102 -10.00 -1.69 5.88
CA GLN A 102 -9.92 -0.68 6.95
C GLN A 102 -8.83 0.38 6.70
N VAL A 103 -8.02 0.21 5.66
CA VAL A 103 -6.88 1.08 5.36
C VAL A 103 -7.12 1.93 4.12
N LEU A 104 -8.22 1.69 3.39
CA LEU A 104 -8.53 2.40 2.15
C LEU A 104 -8.45 3.93 2.34
N ASP A 105 -9.17 4.46 3.33
CA ASP A 105 -9.24 5.91 3.59
C ASP A 105 -7.88 6.51 4.00
N ALA A 106 -7.02 5.71 4.64
CA ALA A 106 -5.68 6.16 5.05
C ALA A 106 -4.70 6.34 3.89
N VAL A 107 -4.95 5.68 2.75
CA VAL A 107 -4.10 5.76 1.56
C VAL A 107 -4.81 6.38 0.36
N LEU A 108 -6.11 6.61 0.43
CA LEU A 108 -6.87 7.30 -0.60
C LEU A 108 -6.43 8.76 -0.69
N ARG A 109 -6.27 9.26 -1.89
CA ARG A 109 -5.93 10.66 -2.17
C ARG A 109 -7.15 11.37 -2.74
N ASP A 110 -7.26 12.66 -2.49
CA ASP A 110 -8.32 13.49 -3.03
C ASP A 110 -8.40 13.37 -4.57
N GLU A 111 -9.59 13.48 -5.12
CA GLU A 111 -9.84 13.47 -6.56
C GLU A 111 -8.93 14.45 -7.31
N ALA A 112 -8.77 15.65 -6.76
CA ALA A 112 -7.96 16.71 -7.37
C ALA A 112 -6.47 16.37 -7.50
N THR A 113 -5.94 15.50 -6.62
CA THR A 113 -4.51 15.16 -6.56
C THR A 113 -4.21 13.73 -6.99
N GLY A 114 -5.20 12.82 -6.96
CA GLY A 114 -5.04 11.40 -7.29
C GLY A 114 -5.80 10.93 -8.53
N GLY A 115 -6.72 11.77 -9.03
CA GLY A 115 -7.65 11.39 -10.08
C GLY A 115 -8.88 10.65 -9.53
N LYS A 116 -9.93 10.61 -10.34
CA LYS A 116 -11.26 10.11 -9.94
C LYS A 116 -11.32 8.60 -9.75
N ALA A 117 -10.74 7.85 -10.67
CA ALA A 117 -10.90 6.41 -10.71
C ALA A 117 -10.00 5.69 -9.69
N VAL A 118 -10.59 4.80 -8.88
CA VAL A 118 -9.93 4.06 -7.81
C VAL A 118 -10.07 2.56 -8.04
N TRP A 119 -8.97 1.87 -8.32
CA TRP A 119 -8.88 0.42 -8.50
C TRP A 119 -8.37 -0.24 -7.22
N ALA A 120 -9.05 -1.28 -6.78
CA ALA A 120 -8.61 -2.15 -5.71
C ALA A 120 -9.20 -3.56 -5.89
N ASP A 121 -8.73 -4.52 -5.12
CA ASP A 121 -9.30 -5.87 -5.15
C ASP A 121 -10.64 -5.94 -4.42
N SER A 122 -11.34 -7.07 -4.54
CA SER A 122 -12.65 -7.27 -3.92
C SER A 122 -12.62 -7.30 -2.38
N ALA A 123 -11.45 -7.39 -1.75
CA ALA A 123 -11.31 -7.32 -0.30
C ALA A 123 -11.58 -5.89 0.23
N TYR A 124 -11.41 -4.90 -0.63
CA TYR A 124 -11.72 -3.49 -0.31
C TYR A 124 -13.19 -3.14 -0.51
N ARG A 125 -14.00 -4.04 -1.10
CA ARG A 125 -15.40 -3.73 -1.43
C ARG A 125 -16.30 -3.94 -0.23
N SER A 126 -17.02 -2.89 0.16
CA SER A 126 -18.17 -2.91 1.07
C SER A 126 -19.12 -1.78 0.69
N ASP A 127 -20.37 -1.86 1.12
CA ASP A 127 -21.36 -0.80 0.84
C ASP A 127 -20.93 0.54 1.46
N GLU A 128 -20.29 0.49 2.64
CA GLU A 128 -19.74 1.65 3.32
C GLU A 128 -18.61 2.31 2.49
N GLN A 129 -17.69 1.50 1.95
CA GLN A 129 -16.59 2.00 1.11
C GLN A 129 -17.09 2.57 -0.21
N GLU A 130 -18.07 1.93 -0.84
CA GLU A 130 -18.67 2.45 -2.08
C GLU A 130 -19.38 3.80 -1.84
N GLN A 131 -20.06 3.95 -0.69
CA GLN A 131 -20.67 5.22 -0.30
C GLN A 131 -19.62 6.30 0.01
N SER A 132 -18.53 5.94 0.71
CA SER A 132 -17.42 6.84 1.00
C SER A 132 -16.76 7.36 -0.29
N LEU A 133 -16.44 6.46 -1.23
CA LEU A 133 -15.86 6.82 -2.52
C LEU A 133 -16.79 7.75 -3.32
N LYS A 134 -18.08 7.46 -3.35
CA LYS A 134 -19.07 8.31 -4.02
C LYS A 134 -19.18 9.69 -3.36
N GLY A 135 -19.16 9.73 -2.03
CA GLY A 135 -19.19 10.98 -1.25
C GLY A 135 -17.97 11.86 -1.50
N SER A 136 -16.82 11.26 -1.70
CA SER A 136 -15.55 11.92 -2.04
C SER A 136 -15.33 12.12 -3.54
N ARG A 137 -16.37 11.97 -4.37
CA ARG A 137 -16.38 12.14 -5.83
C ARG A 137 -15.47 11.18 -6.60
N HIS A 138 -15.11 10.05 -6.01
CA HIS A 138 -14.35 9.01 -6.69
C HIS A 138 -15.26 8.07 -7.48
N GLU A 139 -14.71 7.53 -8.57
CA GLU A 139 -15.32 6.48 -9.37
C GLU A 139 -14.75 5.13 -8.95
N SER A 140 -15.56 4.31 -8.28
CA SER A 140 -15.12 3.00 -7.84
C SER A 140 -14.89 2.07 -9.03
N GLN A 141 -13.67 1.59 -9.15
CA GLN A 141 -13.25 0.51 -10.01
C GLN A 141 -12.81 -0.72 -9.18
N ILE A 142 -13.32 -0.83 -7.95
CA ILE A 142 -13.09 -1.98 -7.08
C ILE A 142 -13.75 -3.21 -7.70
N HIS A 143 -13.07 -4.36 -7.62
CA HIS A 143 -13.61 -5.61 -8.13
C HIS A 143 -14.96 -5.97 -7.49
N GLU A 144 -15.88 -6.46 -8.31
CA GLU A 144 -17.12 -7.08 -7.82
C GLU A 144 -16.80 -8.33 -7.03
N ARG A 145 -17.51 -8.51 -5.91
CA ARG A 145 -17.32 -9.66 -5.03
C ARG A 145 -18.43 -10.69 -5.23
N ALA A 146 -18.03 -11.95 -5.42
CA ALA A 146 -18.96 -13.05 -5.35
C ALA A 146 -19.29 -13.40 -3.90
N TYR A 147 -20.54 -13.75 -3.63
CA TYR A 147 -21.00 -14.27 -2.34
C TYR A 147 -21.48 -15.71 -2.50
N ARG A 148 -21.55 -16.44 -1.39
CA ARG A 148 -21.88 -17.89 -1.39
C ARG A 148 -23.12 -18.27 -2.21
N ASN A 149 -24.14 -17.41 -2.20
CA ASN A 149 -25.41 -17.66 -2.89
C ASN A 149 -25.69 -16.65 -4.02
N LYS A 150 -24.68 -15.85 -4.39
CA LYS A 150 -24.78 -14.83 -5.44
C LYS A 150 -23.46 -14.79 -6.20
N PRO A 151 -23.30 -15.71 -7.20
CA PRO A 151 -22.13 -15.68 -8.07
C PRO A 151 -22.11 -14.39 -8.90
N LEU A 152 -20.96 -14.07 -9.47
CA LEU A 152 -20.84 -12.95 -10.40
C LEU A 152 -21.64 -13.24 -11.67
N THR A 153 -22.31 -12.21 -12.19
CA THR A 153 -22.87 -12.25 -13.54
C THR A 153 -21.74 -12.20 -14.58
N GLU A 154 -22.02 -12.59 -15.83
CA GLU A 154 -21.05 -12.50 -16.92
C GLU A 154 -20.52 -11.08 -17.11
N ALA A 155 -21.41 -10.08 -17.05
CA ALA A 155 -21.04 -8.67 -17.13
C ALA A 155 -20.10 -8.24 -16.01
N GLN A 156 -20.35 -8.68 -14.77
CA GLN A 156 -19.46 -8.42 -13.63
C GLN A 156 -18.11 -9.11 -13.77
N ALA A 157 -18.09 -10.35 -14.29
CA ALA A 157 -16.85 -11.08 -14.54
C ALA A 157 -16.00 -10.41 -15.64
N LEU A 158 -16.63 -9.95 -16.72
CA LEU A 158 -15.97 -9.18 -17.79
C LEU A 158 -15.41 -7.86 -17.23
N SER A 159 -16.23 -7.10 -16.49
CA SER A 159 -15.79 -5.87 -15.82
C SER A 159 -14.60 -6.12 -14.89
N ASN A 160 -14.62 -7.20 -14.09
CA ASN A 160 -13.49 -7.57 -13.24
C ASN A 160 -12.23 -7.89 -14.04
N THR A 161 -12.36 -8.50 -15.22
CA THR A 161 -11.23 -8.78 -16.11
C THR A 161 -10.58 -7.48 -16.59
N GLU A 162 -11.35 -6.49 -16.97
CA GLU A 162 -10.84 -5.17 -17.38
C GLU A 162 -10.17 -4.44 -16.22
N LYS A 163 -10.82 -4.43 -15.05
CA LYS A 163 -10.26 -3.85 -13.82
C LYS A 163 -8.95 -4.52 -13.41
N SER A 164 -8.86 -5.86 -13.57
CA SER A 164 -7.63 -6.63 -13.27
C SER A 164 -6.45 -6.22 -14.15
N ARG A 165 -6.66 -5.91 -15.42
CA ARG A 165 -5.60 -5.43 -16.33
C ARG A 165 -4.98 -4.13 -15.85
N VAL A 166 -5.79 -3.23 -15.30
CA VAL A 166 -5.28 -1.98 -14.71
C VAL A 166 -4.60 -2.25 -13.38
N ARG A 167 -5.24 -3.04 -12.51
CA ARG A 167 -4.72 -3.37 -11.17
C ARG A 167 -3.38 -4.11 -11.21
N ALA A 168 -3.15 -4.96 -12.21
CA ALA A 168 -1.89 -5.67 -12.40
C ALA A 168 -0.65 -4.74 -12.42
N ARG A 169 -0.83 -3.44 -12.63
CA ARG A 169 0.27 -2.46 -12.55
C ARG A 169 0.88 -2.35 -11.16
N VAL A 170 0.11 -2.59 -10.09
CA VAL A 170 0.64 -2.56 -8.71
C VAL A 170 1.52 -3.80 -8.43
N GLU A 171 1.24 -4.92 -9.08
CA GLU A 171 2.05 -6.13 -8.97
C GLU A 171 3.48 -5.91 -9.48
N HIS A 172 3.66 -5.04 -10.49
CA HIS A 172 4.99 -4.63 -10.93
C HIS A 172 5.76 -3.84 -9.85
N VAL A 173 5.04 -3.08 -9.01
CA VAL A 173 5.67 -2.34 -7.89
C VAL A 173 6.18 -3.33 -6.85
N PHE A 174 5.33 -4.26 -6.42
CA PHE A 174 5.71 -5.28 -5.46
C PHE A 174 6.77 -6.24 -6.01
N GLY A 175 6.66 -6.62 -7.30
CA GLY A 175 7.68 -7.42 -7.97
C GLY A 175 9.05 -6.75 -8.02
N ALA A 176 9.10 -5.44 -8.25
CA ALA A 176 10.36 -4.70 -8.21
C ALA A 176 10.95 -4.64 -6.79
N MET A 177 10.12 -4.48 -5.75
CA MET A 177 10.59 -4.53 -4.36
C MET A 177 11.14 -5.91 -3.99
N GLU A 178 10.46 -6.99 -4.42
CA GLU A 178 10.82 -8.36 -4.10
C GLU A 178 12.09 -8.80 -4.84
N ASN A 179 12.18 -8.54 -6.15
CA ASN A 179 13.21 -9.09 -7.01
C ASN A 179 14.40 -8.14 -7.20
N ASP A 180 14.15 -6.83 -7.39
CA ASP A 180 15.20 -5.88 -7.76
C ASP A 180 15.81 -5.17 -6.55
N MET A 181 15.10 -5.13 -5.41
CA MET A 181 15.53 -4.41 -4.21
C MET A 181 15.96 -5.34 -3.08
N GLY A 182 16.04 -6.65 -3.31
CA GLY A 182 16.51 -7.63 -2.33
C GLY A 182 15.43 -8.14 -1.37
N GLY A 183 14.15 -7.97 -1.71
CA GLY A 183 13.02 -8.49 -0.94
C GLY A 183 12.39 -7.49 0.04
N ILE A 184 11.28 -7.93 0.62
CA ILE A 184 10.41 -7.08 1.49
C ILE A 184 10.58 -7.46 2.98
N PHE A 185 11.60 -8.23 3.33
CA PHE A 185 11.81 -8.70 4.70
C PHE A 185 12.43 -7.63 5.59
N LEU A 186 11.83 -7.36 6.77
CA LEU A 186 12.36 -6.45 7.76
C LEU A 186 12.91 -7.20 8.97
N ARG A 187 14.13 -6.85 9.39
CA ARG A 187 14.75 -7.40 10.61
C ARG A 187 14.53 -6.54 11.85
N SER A 188 13.94 -5.37 11.69
CA SER A 188 13.67 -4.45 12.79
C SER A 188 12.47 -4.90 13.62
N ILE A 189 12.45 -4.53 14.90
CA ILE A 189 11.42 -4.88 15.87
C ILE A 189 10.55 -3.66 16.15
N GLY A 190 9.23 -3.86 16.18
CA GLY A 190 8.23 -2.87 16.55
C GLY A 190 7.71 -2.03 15.40
N ALA A 191 6.46 -1.57 15.51
CA ALA A 191 5.74 -0.87 14.45
C ALA A 191 6.42 0.43 14.01
N ALA A 192 7.04 1.17 14.93
CA ALA A 192 7.72 2.42 14.59
C ALA A 192 8.87 2.20 13.60
N ARG A 193 9.72 1.20 13.86
CA ARG A 193 10.82 0.84 12.96
C ARG A 193 10.33 0.20 11.67
N ALA A 194 9.26 -0.60 11.75
CA ALA A 194 8.63 -1.18 10.56
C ALA A 194 8.10 -0.09 9.63
N LYS A 195 7.42 0.93 10.16
CA LYS A 195 6.95 2.10 9.39
C LYS A 195 8.11 2.83 8.69
N VAL A 196 9.22 3.04 9.39
CA VAL A 196 10.42 3.67 8.79
C VAL A 196 11.01 2.78 7.69
N GLY A 197 11.20 1.49 7.94
CA GLY A 197 11.75 0.56 6.96
C GLY A 197 10.89 0.46 5.70
N VAL A 198 9.57 0.33 5.85
CA VAL A 198 8.60 0.35 4.75
C VAL A 198 8.63 1.68 4.01
N GLY A 199 8.69 2.81 4.75
CA GLY A 199 8.78 4.14 4.15
C GLY A 199 10.03 4.33 3.31
N LEU A 200 11.19 3.86 3.79
CA LEU A 200 12.45 3.90 3.03
C LEU A 200 12.38 2.99 1.79
N MET A 201 11.80 1.80 1.90
CA MET A 201 11.59 0.89 0.77
C MET A 201 10.74 1.56 -0.31
N ASN A 202 9.60 2.15 0.06
CA ASN A 202 8.72 2.87 -0.85
C ASN A 202 9.43 4.06 -1.51
N LEU A 203 10.23 4.81 -0.75
CA LEU A 203 11.02 5.92 -1.28
C LEU A 203 12.09 5.43 -2.28
N THR A 204 12.82 4.37 -1.95
CA THR A 204 13.83 3.78 -2.85
C THR A 204 13.19 3.29 -4.14
N TYR A 205 12.02 2.63 -4.06
CA TYR A 205 11.25 2.26 -5.24
C TYR A 205 10.91 3.49 -6.09
N ASN A 206 10.38 4.54 -5.49
CA ASN A 206 10.02 5.76 -6.22
C ASN A 206 11.22 6.41 -6.89
N LEU A 207 12.39 6.47 -6.25
CA LEU A 207 13.60 7.02 -6.85
C LEU A 207 14.05 6.20 -8.07
N LYS A 208 14.08 4.86 -7.98
CA LYS A 208 14.35 3.97 -9.12
C LYS A 208 13.32 4.13 -10.24
N ARG A 209 12.05 4.32 -9.87
CA ARG A 209 10.98 4.51 -10.85
C ARG A 209 11.10 5.85 -11.56
N ILE A 210 11.41 6.92 -10.86
CA ILE A 210 11.68 8.24 -11.43
C ILE A 210 12.83 8.16 -12.45
N GLU A 211 13.96 7.55 -12.07
CA GLU A 211 15.09 7.33 -12.97
C GLU A 211 14.64 6.60 -14.27
N THR A 212 13.81 5.56 -14.12
CA THR A 212 13.25 4.83 -15.28
C THR A 212 12.36 5.73 -16.14
N LEU A 213 11.49 6.56 -15.53
CA LEU A 213 10.59 7.47 -16.26
C LEU A 213 11.36 8.56 -17.01
N ILE A 214 12.48 9.02 -16.45
CA ILE A 214 13.42 9.94 -17.12
C ILE A 214 14.03 9.25 -18.36
N ARG A 215 14.61 8.07 -18.15
CA ARG A 215 15.24 7.30 -19.23
C ARG A 215 14.27 6.98 -20.38
N LEU A 216 13.00 6.79 -20.07
CA LEU A 216 11.93 6.57 -21.04
C LEU A 216 11.36 7.89 -21.61
N LYS A 217 11.91 9.05 -21.23
CA LYS A 217 11.46 10.39 -21.64
C LYS A 217 9.99 10.67 -21.33
N VAL A 218 9.45 10.02 -20.31
CA VAL A 218 8.12 10.34 -19.76
C VAL A 218 8.18 11.63 -18.92
N PHE A 219 9.30 11.82 -18.21
CA PHE A 219 9.64 13.06 -17.54
C PHE A 219 10.80 13.74 -18.27
N ASP A 220 10.59 15.02 -18.59
CA ASP A 220 11.60 15.86 -19.24
C ASP A 220 12.23 16.78 -18.18
N PHE A 221 13.41 16.38 -17.70
CA PHE A 221 14.14 17.14 -16.65
C PHE A 221 14.80 18.43 -17.19
N ASP A 222 14.95 18.59 -18.49
CA ASP A 222 15.43 19.86 -19.07
C ASP A 222 14.41 20.98 -18.87
N ARG A 223 13.17 20.62 -18.54
CA ARG A 223 12.13 21.57 -18.09
C ARG A 223 12.13 21.84 -16.60
N ILE A 224 12.89 21.07 -15.81
CA ILE A 224 12.99 21.25 -14.37
C ILE A 224 13.89 22.46 -14.09
N GLY A 225 13.30 23.50 -13.51
CA GLY A 225 14.02 24.75 -13.19
C GLY A 225 13.91 25.81 -14.28
N ALA A 226 13.33 25.55 -15.44
CA ALA A 226 12.85 26.62 -16.29
C ALA A 226 11.67 27.29 -15.56
N PRO A 227 11.68 28.62 -15.36
CA PRO A 227 10.49 29.31 -14.87
C PRO A 227 9.34 28.92 -15.79
N VAL A 228 8.16 28.63 -15.21
CA VAL A 228 6.93 28.39 -15.97
C VAL A 228 6.77 29.63 -16.86
N ALA A 229 7.33 29.54 -18.06
CA ALA A 229 7.18 30.59 -19.04
C ALA A 229 5.69 30.63 -19.34
N GLN A 230 5.08 31.71 -18.88
CA GLN A 230 3.75 32.14 -19.12
C GLN A 230 3.28 31.64 -20.50
N ALA A 231 2.40 30.63 -20.50
CA ALA A 231 1.54 30.38 -21.64
C ALA A 231 0.50 31.50 -21.61
N ILE A 232 0.92 32.69 -22.12
CA ILE A 232 0.06 33.78 -22.51
C ILE A 232 0.36 33.99 -23.98
N ALA A 233 -0.47 33.44 -24.83
CA ALA A 233 -1.04 34.01 -26.03
C ALA A 233 -1.93 32.95 -26.69
#